data_10e032a0cd344f3be952103bb1ccc291
#
_entry.id   10e032a0cd344f3be952103bb1ccc291
#
_cell.length_a   1.000
_cell.length_b   1.000
_cell.length_c   1.000
_cell.angle_alpha   90.00
_cell.angle_beta   90.00
_cell.angle_gamma   90.00
#
_symmetry.space_group_name_H-M   'P 1'
#
loop_
_entity.id
_entity.type
_entity.pdbx_description
1 polymer ?
#
loop_
_entity_poly.entity_id
_entity_poly.type
_entity_poly.pdbx_seq_one_letter_code
_entity_poly.pdbx_strand_id
1 'polypeptide(L)'
;MENTTTNPDVLERFLRYVQINTQSEDANCDQVPSSAVQFDLANVLAEELRELGAEDAHVTEHAYVCAHIPASAGAEDKPALGLIAHLDTTEVAPGAGVKPHIVHYEGGDLVCGTVDGKPVAMSTAKLPALNDLAGEDLVCSDGTTLLGADDKAGVAEIMSLVARIAQDPSLPHPALGICFCPDEEIGHGAELLDIDTFGCKYAYTVDGGPIGELEWECFNAAEATVCFEGQSIHPGDAKGRMVNAGNLFCDFNALLPYVQRPEYTEGYEGFYHLEGVSATVDHATARYIVRDHDAAKFQQKLDLIDAAASMLNQRLGEERVTVEIK
;
A
#
# COMPACT_ATOMS: atom_id res chain seq x y z
N MET A 1 25.27 -8.47 24.82
CA MET A 1 24.94 -7.88 23.54
C MET A 1 24.70 -6.41 23.82
N GLU A 2 25.59 -5.56 23.29
CA GLU A 2 25.56 -4.13 23.55
C GLU A 2 24.29 -3.52 23.01
N ASN A 3 23.68 -2.68 23.81
CA ASN A 3 22.55 -1.83 23.45
C ASN A 3 22.81 -1.23 22.07
N THR A 4 22.05 -1.62 21.08
CA THR A 4 21.93 -0.89 19.81
C THR A 4 21.26 0.43 20.18
N THR A 5 22.06 1.45 20.43
CA THR A 5 21.58 2.81 20.53
C THR A 5 20.78 3.11 19.28
N THR A 6 19.46 3.24 19.41
CA THR A 6 18.62 3.84 18.39
C THR A 6 19.32 5.09 17.88
N ASN A 7 19.53 5.19 16.57
CA ASN A 7 20.09 6.41 16.00
C ASN A 7 19.08 7.54 16.31
N PRO A 8 19.38 8.50 17.17
CA PRO A 8 18.41 9.52 17.58
C PRO A 8 17.87 10.30 16.39
N ASP A 9 18.62 10.38 15.30
CA ASP A 9 18.24 11.05 14.06
C ASP A 9 17.02 10.38 13.38
N VAL A 10 16.92 9.06 13.36
CA VAL A 10 15.75 8.35 12.75
C VAL A 10 14.48 8.70 13.51
N LEU A 11 14.49 8.63 14.83
CA LEU A 11 13.32 8.93 15.65
C LEU A 11 12.90 10.40 15.52
N GLU A 12 13.86 11.33 15.56
CA GLU A 12 13.57 12.77 15.43
C GLU A 12 12.95 13.09 14.06
N ARG A 13 13.49 12.51 12.98
CA ARG A 13 12.93 12.65 11.64
C ARG A 13 11.53 12.06 11.55
N PHE A 14 11.35 10.84 12.00
CA PHE A 14 10.05 10.18 12.00
C PHE A 14 9.00 11.00 12.73
N LEU A 15 9.27 11.42 13.98
CA LEU A 15 8.34 12.23 14.77
C LEU A 15 7.98 13.56 14.09
N ARG A 16 8.87 14.13 13.28
CA ARG A 16 8.62 15.35 12.51
C ARG A 16 7.79 15.06 11.25
N TYR A 17 8.13 14.02 10.49
CA TYR A 17 7.48 13.70 9.23
C TYR A 17 6.03 13.22 9.41
N VAL A 18 5.73 12.44 10.44
CA VAL A 18 4.37 11.98 10.70
C VAL A 18 3.37 13.11 11.01
N GLN A 19 3.86 14.28 11.43
CA GLN A 19 3.02 15.45 11.70
C GLN A 19 2.59 16.21 10.43
N ILE A 20 3.25 15.95 9.30
CA ILE A 20 2.90 16.54 8.01
C ILE A 20 1.81 15.66 7.36
N ASN A 21 0.67 16.26 7.04
CA ASN A 21 -0.39 15.53 6.36
C ASN A 21 0.00 15.19 4.92
N THR A 22 -0.14 13.93 4.53
CA THR A 22 0.14 13.44 3.18
C THR A 22 -0.90 12.43 2.70
N GLN A 23 -2.09 12.48 3.26
CA GLN A 23 -3.15 11.52 2.95
C GLN A 23 -3.49 11.53 1.46
N SER A 24 -3.46 10.34 0.83
CA SER A 24 -3.97 10.11 -0.51
C SER A 24 -5.50 10.11 -0.54
N GLU A 25 -6.09 10.32 -1.72
CA GLU A 25 -7.53 10.41 -1.92
C GLU A 25 -7.96 9.48 -3.08
N ASP A 26 -8.49 8.30 -2.78
CA ASP A 26 -8.94 7.32 -3.79
C ASP A 26 -9.99 7.90 -4.76
N ALA A 27 -10.80 8.84 -4.29
CA ALA A 27 -11.78 9.54 -5.12
C ALA A 27 -11.15 10.38 -6.25
N ASN A 28 -9.85 10.69 -6.16
CA ASN A 28 -9.08 11.49 -7.12
C ASN A 28 -7.97 10.65 -7.81
N CYS A 29 -8.12 9.33 -7.84
CA CYS A 29 -7.10 8.41 -8.39
C CYS A 29 -6.83 8.57 -9.90
N ASP A 30 -7.54 9.43 -10.61
CA ASP A 30 -7.31 9.77 -12.01
C ASP A 30 -6.19 10.82 -12.20
N GLN A 31 -5.60 11.32 -11.12
CA GLN A 31 -4.48 12.27 -11.10
C GLN A 31 -3.42 11.86 -10.08
N VAL A 32 -2.15 12.20 -10.34
CA VAL A 32 -1.01 11.97 -9.42
C VAL A 32 -0.29 13.31 -9.18
N PRO A 33 -0.13 13.76 -7.91
CA PRO A 33 -0.68 13.11 -6.72
C PRO A 33 -2.20 13.31 -6.62
N SER A 34 -2.88 12.34 -6.04
CA SER A 34 -4.33 12.38 -5.77
C SER A 34 -4.72 13.51 -4.81
N SER A 35 -3.79 13.91 -3.98
CA SER A 35 -3.95 14.99 -2.99
C SER A 35 -2.73 15.92 -2.99
N ALA A 36 -2.96 17.22 -3.11
CA ALA A 36 -1.90 18.23 -3.14
C ALA A 36 -1.13 18.35 -1.81
N VAL A 37 -1.66 17.86 -0.70
CA VAL A 37 -0.97 17.90 0.61
C VAL A 37 0.30 17.05 0.63
N GLN A 38 0.45 16.10 -0.29
CA GLN A 38 1.67 15.30 -0.41
C GLN A 38 2.90 16.13 -0.78
N PHE A 39 2.72 17.26 -1.49
CA PHE A 39 3.80 18.20 -1.77
C PHE A 39 4.41 18.81 -0.51
N ASP A 40 3.69 18.89 0.61
CA ASP A 40 4.19 19.52 1.82
C ASP A 40 5.40 18.72 2.37
N LEU A 41 5.28 17.39 2.48
CA LEU A 41 6.41 16.54 2.89
C LEU A 41 7.46 16.43 1.78
N ALA A 42 7.04 16.30 0.52
CA ALA A 42 7.95 16.19 -0.62
C ALA A 42 8.94 17.37 -0.67
N ASN A 43 8.45 18.59 -0.49
CA ASN A 43 9.29 19.78 -0.49
C ASN A 43 10.27 19.81 0.70
N VAL A 44 9.83 19.41 1.89
CA VAL A 44 10.69 19.30 3.08
C VAL A 44 11.83 18.31 2.82
N LEU A 45 11.53 17.15 2.27
CA LEU A 45 12.52 16.09 2.00
C LEU A 45 13.52 16.51 0.92
N ALA A 46 13.07 17.15 -0.15
CA ALA A 46 13.96 17.65 -1.19
C ALA A 46 14.92 18.75 -0.66
N GLU A 47 14.46 19.61 0.23
CA GLU A 47 15.31 20.62 0.88
C GLU A 47 16.35 19.97 1.79
N GLU A 48 15.92 19.06 2.66
CA GLU A 48 16.84 18.32 3.54
C GLU A 48 17.88 17.50 2.75
N LEU A 49 17.49 16.85 1.64
CA LEU A 49 18.41 16.12 0.77
C LEU A 49 19.49 17.04 0.19
N ARG A 50 19.13 18.28 -0.23
CA ARG A 50 20.10 19.26 -0.71
C ARG A 50 21.05 19.70 0.40
N GLU A 51 20.54 19.94 1.60
CA GLU A 51 21.36 20.26 2.77
C GLU A 51 22.35 19.14 3.13
N LEU A 52 21.97 17.88 2.86
CA LEU A 52 22.80 16.70 3.05
C LEU A 52 23.76 16.42 1.87
N GLY A 53 23.76 17.26 0.83
CA GLY A 53 24.72 17.19 -0.27
C GLY A 53 24.19 16.54 -1.56
N ALA A 54 22.92 16.16 -1.64
CA ALA A 54 22.29 15.74 -2.87
C ALA A 54 21.84 16.97 -3.68
N GLU A 55 22.78 17.60 -4.43
CA GLU A 55 22.55 18.87 -5.12
C GLU A 55 21.44 18.80 -6.19
N ASP A 56 21.19 17.62 -6.75
CA ASP A 56 20.16 17.38 -7.79
C ASP A 56 18.77 17.06 -7.20
N ALA A 57 18.64 17.01 -5.86
CA ALA A 57 17.38 16.70 -5.22
C ALA A 57 16.27 17.66 -5.67
N HIS A 58 15.18 17.12 -6.16
CA HIS A 58 14.05 17.89 -6.67
C HIS A 58 12.71 17.16 -6.45
N VAL A 59 11.63 17.94 -6.51
CA VAL A 59 10.26 17.43 -6.51
C VAL A 59 9.73 17.57 -7.94
N THR A 60 9.16 16.48 -8.46
CA THR A 60 8.51 16.50 -9.79
C THR A 60 7.13 17.16 -9.70
N GLU A 61 6.52 17.42 -10.86
CA GLU A 61 5.12 17.91 -10.95
C GLU A 61 4.10 16.93 -10.36
N HIS A 62 4.49 15.67 -10.18
CA HIS A 62 3.69 14.59 -9.61
C HIS A 62 4.08 14.26 -8.15
N ALA A 63 4.78 15.15 -7.44
CA ALA A 63 5.22 14.99 -6.06
C ALA A 63 6.26 13.87 -5.80
N TYR A 64 6.85 13.24 -6.83
CA TYR A 64 8.01 12.39 -6.59
C TYR A 64 9.18 13.24 -6.12
N VAL A 65 9.87 12.79 -5.08
CA VAL A 65 11.15 13.35 -4.65
C VAL A 65 12.26 12.47 -5.21
N CYS A 66 13.13 13.03 -6.04
CA CYS A 66 14.23 12.29 -6.64
C CYS A 66 15.56 12.96 -6.27
N ALA A 67 16.58 12.14 -5.97
CA ALA A 67 17.93 12.62 -5.69
C ALA A 67 18.97 11.54 -5.93
N HIS A 68 20.23 11.95 -6.14
CA HIS A 68 21.35 11.02 -6.28
C HIS A 68 22.47 11.37 -5.31
N ILE A 69 23.07 10.32 -4.74
CA ILE A 69 24.28 10.40 -3.92
C ILE A 69 25.41 9.71 -4.71
N PRO A 70 26.50 10.42 -5.04
CA PRO A 70 27.64 9.80 -5.73
C PRO A 70 28.23 8.65 -4.93
N ALA A 71 28.82 7.65 -5.61
CA ALA A 71 29.51 6.56 -4.94
C ALA A 71 30.68 7.04 -4.08
N SER A 72 30.94 6.37 -2.97
CA SER A 72 32.16 6.60 -2.18
C SER A 72 33.41 6.21 -2.97
N ALA A 73 34.56 6.79 -2.62
CA ALA A 73 35.82 6.49 -3.28
C ALA A 73 36.14 4.98 -3.28
N GLY A 74 36.39 4.41 -4.46
CA GLY A 74 36.66 2.99 -4.67
C GLY A 74 35.39 2.11 -4.83
N ALA A 75 34.22 2.70 -4.94
CA ALA A 75 32.97 1.99 -5.22
C ALA A 75 32.27 2.48 -6.53
N GLU A 76 32.96 3.28 -7.34
CA GLU A 76 32.43 3.89 -8.56
C GLU A 76 32.05 2.88 -9.65
N ASP A 77 32.65 1.69 -9.61
CA ASP A 77 32.39 0.58 -10.53
C ASP A 77 31.21 -0.31 -10.09
N LYS A 78 30.66 -0.06 -8.92
CA LYS A 78 29.52 -0.81 -8.42
C LYS A 78 28.22 -0.33 -9.08
N PRO A 79 27.26 -1.24 -9.33
CA PRO A 79 25.93 -0.82 -9.81
C PRO A 79 25.27 0.13 -8.82
N ALA A 80 24.66 1.18 -9.34
CA ALA A 80 23.85 2.07 -8.51
C ALA A 80 22.69 1.33 -7.84
N LEU A 81 22.39 1.69 -6.61
CA LEU A 81 21.35 1.11 -5.78
C LEU A 81 20.28 2.16 -5.47
N GLY A 82 19.04 1.84 -5.79
CA GLY A 82 17.88 2.67 -5.44
C GLY A 82 17.37 2.38 -4.04
N LEU A 83 16.91 3.42 -3.37
CA LEU A 83 16.15 3.35 -2.11
C LEU A 83 14.84 4.09 -2.30
N ILE A 84 13.74 3.41 -2.05
CA ILE A 84 12.39 3.90 -2.31
C ILE A 84 11.56 3.78 -1.03
N ALA A 85 10.73 4.78 -0.76
CA ALA A 85 9.69 4.76 0.26
C ALA A 85 8.51 5.62 -0.23
N HIS A 86 7.31 5.45 0.35
CA HIS A 86 6.21 6.29 -0.08
C HIS A 86 5.89 7.43 0.90
N LEU A 87 5.35 8.52 0.34
CA LEU A 87 5.04 9.74 1.07
C LEU A 87 3.67 9.68 1.74
N ASP A 88 2.72 9.10 1.02
CA ASP A 88 1.31 9.16 1.36
C ASP A 88 0.94 8.26 2.53
N THR A 89 -0.24 8.48 3.03
CA THR A 89 -0.90 7.64 4.03
C THR A 89 -2.31 7.34 3.57
N THR A 90 -2.81 6.15 3.90
CA THR A 90 -4.15 5.71 3.56
C THR A 90 -5.25 6.62 4.13
N GLU A 91 -6.43 6.65 3.47
CA GLU A 91 -7.61 7.42 3.92
C GLU A 91 -8.52 6.68 4.92
N VAL A 92 -8.15 5.48 5.36
CA VAL A 92 -8.99 4.68 6.31
C VAL A 92 -9.18 5.35 7.67
N ALA A 93 -8.29 6.28 8.03
CA ALA A 93 -8.43 7.14 9.21
C ALA A 93 -7.76 8.50 8.95
N PRO A 94 -8.11 9.57 9.72
CA PRO A 94 -7.54 10.89 9.49
C PRO A 94 -6.00 10.90 9.53
N GLY A 95 -5.36 11.47 8.50
CA GLY A 95 -3.91 11.67 8.43
C GLY A 95 -3.45 13.06 8.88
N ALA A 96 -4.37 13.99 9.12
CA ALA A 96 -4.05 15.35 9.53
C ALA A 96 -4.07 15.53 11.06
N GLY A 97 -3.13 16.33 11.58
CA GLY A 97 -3.09 16.69 13.01
C GLY A 97 -2.55 15.56 13.90
N VAL A 98 -1.69 14.72 13.37
CA VAL A 98 -1.03 13.63 14.10
C VAL A 98 -0.26 14.19 15.30
N LYS A 99 -0.44 13.59 16.47
CA LYS A 99 0.24 13.93 17.72
C LYS A 99 1.07 12.74 18.20
N PRO A 100 2.27 12.55 17.62
CA PRO A 100 3.10 11.42 17.96
C PRO A 100 3.66 11.58 19.38
N HIS A 101 3.72 10.48 20.12
CA HIS A 101 4.37 10.42 21.43
C HIS A 101 4.91 9.03 21.70
N ILE A 102 5.82 8.93 22.65
CA ILE A 102 6.46 7.67 23.02
C ILE A 102 5.79 7.11 24.27
N VAL A 103 5.49 5.82 24.22
CA VAL A 103 4.93 5.04 25.33
C VAL A 103 5.92 3.93 25.67
N HIS A 104 6.43 3.92 26.92
CA HIS A 104 7.14 2.76 27.41
C HIS A 104 6.13 1.62 27.67
N TYR A 105 6.24 0.55 26.89
CA TYR A 105 5.22 -0.50 26.89
C TYR A 105 5.60 -1.63 27.83
N GLU A 106 4.86 -1.78 28.93
CA GLU A 106 5.10 -2.80 29.97
C GLU A 106 4.36 -4.13 29.71
N GLY A 107 3.62 -4.24 28.60
CA GLY A 107 2.77 -5.41 28.27
C GLY A 107 1.28 -5.17 28.52
N GLY A 108 0.45 -6.11 28.07
CA GLY A 108 -1.02 -6.00 28.12
C GLY A 108 -1.58 -5.15 26.96
N ASP A 109 -2.76 -4.57 27.13
CA ASP A 109 -3.33 -3.68 26.10
C ASP A 109 -2.57 -2.34 26.08
N LEU A 110 -2.12 -1.93 24.89
CA LEU A 110 -1.38 -0.69 24.70
C LEU A 110 -2.33 0.52 24.65
N VAL A 111 -2.31 1.37 25.66
CA VAL A 111 -3.09 2.61 25.68
C VAL A 111 -2.34 3.71 24.92
N CYS A 112 -2.87 4.08 23.74
CA CYS A 112 -2.29 5.10 22.88
C CYS A 112 -2.71 6.52 23.26
N GLY A 113 -3.90 6.72 23.86
CA GLY A 113 -4.42 8.04 24.19
C GLY A 113 -5.78 8.00 24.87
N THR A 114 -6.41 9.16 24.94
CA THR A 114 -7.75 9.32 25.51
C THR A 114 -8.58 10.22 24.60
N VAL A 115 -9.73 9.74 24.14
CA VAL A 115 -10.68 10.49 23.32
C VAL A 115 -11.99 10.56 24.09
N ASP A 116 -12.55 11.75 24.28
CA ASP A 116 -13.79 12.00 25.04
C ASP A 116 -13.79 11.35 26.45
N GLY A 117 -12.64 11.36 27.11
CA GLY A 117 -12.45 10.78 28.44
C GLY A 117 -12.39 9.24 28.47
N LYS A 118 -12.33 8.58 27.31
CA LYS A 118 -12.18 7.14 27.19
C LYS A 118 -10.82 6.77 26.64
N PRO A 119 -10.13 5.75 27.20
CA PRO A 119 -8.87 5.30 26.67
C PRO A 119 -9.07 4.70 25.27
N VAL A 120 -8.15 5.04 24.36
CA VAL A 120 -7.98 4.37 23.06
C VAL A 120 -6.84 3.39 23.22
N ALA A 121 -7.13 2.12 23.06
CA ALA A 121 -6.16 1.06 23.30
C ALA A 121 -6.15 0.04 22.16
N MET A 122 -4.97 -0.49 21.86
CA MET A 122 -4.75 -1.64 21.00
C MET A 122 -4.72 -2.89 21.89
N SER A 123 -5.63 -3.84 21.62
CA SER A 123 -5.71 -5.04 22.42
C SER A 123 -4.78 -6.13 21.92
N THR A 124 -4.04 -6.75 22.85
CA THR A 124 -3.19 -7.92 22.57
C THR A 124 -3.97 -9.13 22.02
N ALA A 125 -5.27 -9.20 22.30
CA ALA A 125 -6.15 -10.23 21.73
C ALA A 125 -6.39 -10.03 20.23
N LYS A 126 -6.35 -8.78 19.74
CA LYS A 126 -6.50 -8.45 18.32
C LYS A 126 -5.15 -8.30 17.60
N LEU A 127 -4.13 -7.90 18.33
CA LEU A 127 -2.76 -7.68 17.84
C LEU A 127 -1.77 -8.47 18.72
N PRO A 128 -1.66 -9.80 18.51
CA PRO A 128 -0.79 -10.65 19.33
C PRO A 128 0.68 -10.26 19.32
N ALA A 129 1.18 -9.63 18.23
CA ALA A 129 2.54 -9.15 18.10
C ALA A 129 2.95 -8.14 19.21
N LEU A 130 2.00 -7.45 19.83
CA LEU A 130 2.27 -6.60 20.98
C LEU A 130 2.91 -7.34 22.15
N ASN A 131 2.65 -8.65 22.29
CA ASN A 131 3.22 -9.44 23.39
C ASN A 131 4.75 -9.54 23.33
N ASP A 132 5.32 -9.43 22.12
CA ASP A 132 6.75 -9.54 21.88
C ASP A 132 7.49 -8.21 22.10
N LEU A 133 6.74 -7.10 22.28
CA LEU A 133 7.26 -5.75 22.44
C LEU A 133 7.28 -5.24 23.88
N ALA A 134 6.99 -6.10 24.85
CA ALA A 134 7.01 -5.72 26.26
C ALA A 134 8.43 -5.31 26.71
N GLY A 135 8.56 -4.11 27.27
CA GLY A 135 9.84 -3.49 27.66
C GLY A 135 10.41 -2.52 26.62
N GLU A 136 9.77 -2.38 25.45
CA GLU A 136 10.19 -1.47 24.39
C GLU A 136 9.47 -0.12 24.48
N ASP A 137 10.09 0.90 23.88
CA ASP A 137 9.50 2.22 23.70
C ASP A 137 8.78 2.26 22.34
N LEU A 138 7.47 2.47 22.36
CA LEU A 138 6.62 2.48 21.18
C LEU A 138 6.17 3.90 20.83
N VAL A 139 6.26 4.28 19.56
CA VAL A 139 5.68 5.54 19.08
C VAL A 139 4.21 5.32 18.77
N CYS A 140 3.35 6.15 19.33
CA CYS A 140 1.90 6.10 19.15
C CYS A 140 1.37 7.46 18.68
N SER A 141 0.24 7.47 17.96
CA SER A 141 -0.63 8.64 17.86
C SER A 141 -1.55 8.72 19.10
N ASP A 142 -2.25 9.84 19.28
CA ASP A 142 -3.21 9.99 20.39
C ASP A 142 -4.51 9.16 20.23
N GLY A 143 -4.61 8.37 19.16
CA GLY A 143 -5.77 7.55 18.82
C GLY A 143 -6.88 8.29 18.05
N THR A 144 -6.68 9.55 17.70
CA THR A 144 -7.63 10.32 16.85
C THR A 144 -7.25 10.27 15.38
N THR A 145 -6.02 9.87 15.05
CA THR A 145 -5.46 9.84 13.71
C THR A 145 -4.68 8.53 13.49
N LEU A 146 -4.34 8.24 12.24
CA LEU A 146 -3.23 7.36 11.93
C LEU A 146 -1.95 7.90 12.59
N LEU A 147 -0.95 7.03 12.80
CA LEU A 147 0.41 7.47 13.08
C LEU A 147 1.14 7.82 11.77
N GLY A 148 0.95 7.02 10.71
CA GLY A 148 1.62 7.16 9.42
C GLY A 148 3.04 6.59 9.43
N ALA A 149 3.27 5.50 10.20
CA ALA A 149 4.55 4.79 10.18
C ALA A 149 4.79 4.11 8.84
N ASP A 150 3.74 3.63 8.25
CA ASP A 150 3.62 3.23 6.86
C ASP A 150 3.34 4.49 6.02
N ASP A 151 4.30 4.98 5.17
CA ASP A 151 5.72 4.51 5.15
C ASP A 151 6.71 5.63 5.53
N LYS A 152 6.28 6.57 6.38
CA LYS A 152 7.19 7.64 6.86
C LYS A 152 8.31 7.11 7.76
N ALA A 153 8.23 5.85 8.20
CA ALA A 153 9.35 5.18 8.85
C ALA A 153 10.46 4.90 7.83
N GLY A 154 10.14 4.28 6.70
CA GLY A 154 11.09 4.06 5.61
C GLY A 154 11.68 5.37 5.07
N VAL A 155 10.85 6.42 4.93
CA VAL A 155 11.34 7.77 4.59
C VAL A 155 12.38 8.24 5.61
N ALA A 156 12.11 8.12 6.92
CA ALA A 156 13.03 8.55 7.97
C ALA A 156 14.32 7.72 7.99
N GLU A 157 14.24 6.43 7.73
CA GLU A 157 15.38 5.52 7.65
C GLU A 157 16.30 5.88 6.48
N ILE A 158 15.76 6.09 5.29
CA ILE A 158 16.50 6.49 4.10
C ILE A 158 17.20 7.85 4.35
N MET A 159 16.46 8.84 4.87
CA MET A 159 17.02 10.16 5.16
C MET A 159 18.13 10.11 6.21
N SER A 160 18.00 9.22 7.20
CA SER A 160 19.04 9.03 8.22
C SER A 160 20.27 8.31 7.66
N LEU A 161 20.10 7.41 6.72
CA LEU A 161 21.22 6.79 5.99
C LEU A 161 21.99 7.86 5.21
N VAL A 162 21.30 8.72 4.46
CA VAL A 162 21.91 9.83 3.71
C VAL A 162 22.65 10.78 4.65
N ALA A 163 22.03 11.15 5.77
CA ALA A 163 22.66 12.01 6.79
C ALA A 163 23.93 11.37 7.37
N ARG A 164 23.93 10.07 7.60
CA ARG A 164 25.11 9.34 8.09
C ARG A 164 26.23 9.32 7.05
N ILE A 165 25.91 9.14 5.78
CA ILE A 165 26.88 9.21 4.68
C ILE A 165 27.49 10.60 4.59
N ALA A 166 26.67 11.66 4.68
CA ALA A 166 27.14 13.04 4.67
C ALA A 166 28.07 13.37 5.86
N GLN A 167 27.80 12.81 7.05
CA GLN A 167 28.62 12.98 8.26
C GLN A 167 29.93 12.19 8.23
N ASP A 168 29.93 11.02 7.60
CA ASP A 168 31.11 10.17 7.47
C ASP A 168 31.33 9.75 6.01
N PRO A 169 32.05 10.58 5.23
CA PRO A 169 32.36 10.28 3.83
C PRO A 169 33.25 9.04 3.63
N SER A 170 33.74 8.43 4.70
CA SER A 170 34.54 7.19 4.63
C SER A 170 33.69 5.92 4.57
N LEU A 171 32.38 6.03 4.81
CA LEU A 171 31.46 4.89 4.70
C LEU A 171 31.41 4.39 3.23
N PRO A 172 31.73 3.10 2.97
CA PRO A 172 31.72 2.59 1.63
C PRO A 172 30.28 2.35 1.14
N HIS A 173 29.90 2.97 0.01
CA HIS A 173 28.61 2.78 -0.61
C HIS A 173 28.69 2.95 -2.14
N PRO A 174 27.87 2.25 -2.93
CA PRO A 174 27.73 2.53 -4.37
C PRO A 174 27.05 3.90 -4.57
N ALA A 175 26.92 4.32 -5.82
CA ALA A 175 26.00 5.41 -6.13
C ALA A 175 24.58 5.03 -5.65
N LEU A 176 23.88 5.99 -5.01
CA LEU A 176 22.52 5.78 -4.53
C LEU A 176 21.56 6.66 -5.31
N GLY A 177 20.44 6.09 -5.73
CA GLY A 177 19.25 6.83 -6.15
C GLY A 177 18.23 6.83 -5.03
N ILE A 178 17.68 7.98 -4.70
CA ILE A 178 16.65 8.15 -3.68
C ILE A 178 15.34 8.51 -4.40
N CYS A 179 14.27 7.82 -4.06
CA CYS A 179 12.94 8.16 -4.55
C CYS A 179 11.93 8.06 -3.42
N PHE A 180 11.18 9.15 -3.18
CA PHE A 180 9.98 9.08 -2.37
C PHE A 180 8.77 9.28 -3.29
N CYS A 181 7.88 8.27 -3.36
CA CYS A 181 6.76 8.25 -4.28
C CYS A 181 5.45 8.66 -3.62
N PRO A 182 4.53 9.31 -4.36
CA PRO A 182 3.17 9.58 -3.91
C PRO A 182 2.25 8.40 -4.17
N ASP A 183 1.05 8.41 -3.60
CA ASP A 183 -0.12 7.59 -3.98
C ASP A 183 0.12 6.07 -4.02
N GLU A 184 1.03 5.54 -3.22
CA GLU A 184 1.27 4.10 -3.11
C GLU A 184 0.04 3.39 -2.56
N GLU A 185 -0.59 3.95 -1.52
CA GLU A 185 -1.74 3.41 -0.79
C GLU A 185 -3.02 3.26 -1.65
N ILE A 186 -3.04 3.90 -2.81
CA ILE A 186 -4.09 3.77 -3.82
C ILE A 186 -3.60 3.12 -5.13
N GLY A 187 -2.38 2.55 -5.13
CA GLY A 187 -1.83 1.74 -6.21
C GLY A 187 -1.17 2.52 -7.35
N HIS A 188 -0.86 3.81 -7.20
CA HIS A 188 -0.29 4.67 -8.24
C HIS A 188 1.18 5.06 -8.00
N GLY A 189 1.83 4.50 -6.96
CA GLY A 189 3.16 4.91 -6.51
C GLY A 189 4.29 4.77 -7.53
N ALA A 190 4.17 3.91 -8.54
CA ALA A 190 5.24 3.65 -9.51
C ALA A 190 4.97 4.18 -10.93
N GLU A 191 3.75 4.60 -11.24
CA GLU A 191 3.29 4.80 -12.61
C GLU A 191 4.05 5.89 -13.38
N LEU A 192 4.41 6.97 -12.70
CA LEU A 192 5.06 8.14 -13.31
C LEU A 192 6.52 8.32 -12.87
N LEU A 193 7.11 7.31 -12.23
CA LEU A 193 8.53 7.30 -11.93
C LEU A 193 9.34 7.15 -13.23
N ASP A 194 10.18 8.11 -13.52
CA ASP A 194 11.15 8.04 -14.62
C ASP A 194 12.31 7.12 -14.22
N ILE A 195 12.19 5.84 -14.58
CA ILE A 195 13.18 4.78 -14.26
C ILE A 195 14.52 5.06 -14.92
N ASP A 196 14.53 5.65 -16.14
CA ASP A 196 15.77 5.95 -16.86
C ASP A 196 16.54 7.06 -16.15
N THR A 197 15.87 8.11 -15.70
CA THR A 197 16.49 9.19 -14.90
C THR A 197 16.86 8.72 -13.51
N PHE A 198 16.05 7.88 -12.86
CA PHE A 198 16.38 7.26 -11.58
C PHE A 198 17.67 6.42 -11.64
N GLY A 199 17.97 5.81 -12.78
CA GLY A 199 19.28 5.30 -13.17
C GLY A 199 19.83 4.14 -12.31
N CYS A 200 19.02 3.55 -11.44
CA CYS A 200 19.42 2.45 -10.56
C CYS A 200 19.10 1.10 -11.18
N LYS A 201 20.06 0.18 -11.17
CA LYS A 201 19.86 -1.17 -11.69
C LYS A 201 19.01 -2.05 -10.77
N TYR A 202 19.10 -1.80 -9.48
CA TYR A 202 18.38 -2.49 -8.42
C TYR A 202 17.85 -1.42 -7.43
N ALA A 203 16.74 -1.70 -6.80
CA ALA A 203 16.22 -0.85 -5.74
C ALA A 203 15.67 -1.71 -4.60
N TYR A 204 15.72 -1.16 -3.39
CA TYR A 204 14.95 -1.63 -2.25
C TYR A 204 13.83 -0.65 -1.97
N THR A 205 12.61 -1.14 -1.87
CA THR A 205 11.52 -0.39 -1.23
C THR A 205 11.65 -0.66 0.27
N VAL A 206 11.80 0.43 1.03
CA VAL A 206 11.92 0.40 2.50
C VAL A 206 10.55 0.61 3.08
N ASP A 207 9.70 -0.37 2.88
CA ASP A 207 8.29 -0.36 3.20
C ASP A 207 7.93 -1.78 3.62
N GLY A 208 8.07 -2.08 4.88
CA GLY A 208 8.12 -3.47 5.19
C GLY A 208 7.51 -3.94 6.48
N GLY A 209 7.49 -5.25 6.61
CA GLY A 209 7.03 -6.02 7.73
C GLY A 209 8.03 -6.09 8.89
N PRO A 210 8.16 -7.24 9.55
CA PRO A 210 9.04 -7.44 10.69
C PRO A 210 10.52 -7.22 10.36
N ILE A 211 11.29 -6.77 11.36
CA ILE A 211 12.74 -6.55 11.23
C ILE A 211 13.42 -7.84 10.76
N GLY A 212 14.20 -7.72 9.68
CA GLY A 212 14.98 -8.83 9.11
C GLY A 212 14.28 -9.57 7.98
N GLU A 213 13.06 -9.21 7.64
CA GLU A 213 12.44 -9.68 6.41
C GLU A 213 13.06 -9.00 5.18
N LEU A 214 13.19 -9.78 4.13
CA LEU A 214 13.58 -9.33 2.80
C LEU A 214 12.70 -10.05 1.79
N GLU A 215 11.85 -9.32 1.11
CA GLU A 215 11.03 -9.81 0.02
C GLU A 215 11.71 -9.53 -1.32
N TRP A 216 11.78 -10.54 -2.20
CA TRP A 216 12.37 -10.41 -3.54
C TRP A 216 11.49 -11.01 -4.63
N GLU A 217 10.30 -11.46 -4.27
CA GLU A 217 9.31 -12.03 -5.17
C GLU A 217 8.02 -11.24 -5.08
N CYS A 218 7.33 -11.12 -6.21
CA CYS A 218 6.03 -10.47 -6.29
C CYS A 218 5.01 -11.42 -6.93
N PHE A 219 3.75 -11.20 -6.65
CA PHE A 219 2.63 -11.90 -7.26
C PHE A 219 2.15 -11.15 -8.52
N ASN A 220 1.46 -11.88 -9.43
CA ASN A 220 0.65 -11.26 -10.47
C ASN A 220 -0.69 -10.88 -9.86
N ALA A 221 -1.20 -9.70 -10.17
CA ALA A 221 -2.46 -9.18 -9.66
C ALA A 221 -3.31 -8.56 -10.77
N ALA A 222 -4.62 -8.65 -10.63
CA ALA A 222 -5.59 -7.90 -11.42
C ALA A 222 -6.84 -7.63 -10.59
N GLU A 223 -7.50 -6.54 -10.91
CA GLU A 223 -8.88 -6.29 -10.49
C GLU A 223 -9.82 -6.75 -11.61
N ALA A 224 -10.86 -7.50 -11.26
CA ALA A 224 -11.94 -7.86 -12.17
C ALA A 224 -13.25 -7.25 -11.66
N THR A 225 -13.79 -6.32 -12.43
CA THR A 225 -15.12 -5.76 -12.20
C THR A 225 -16.13 -6.53 -13.06
N VAL A 226 -17.11 -7.16 -12.42
CA VAL A 226 -18.16 -7.94 -13.09
C VAL A 226 -19.50 -7.23 -12.91
N CYS A 227 -20.12 -6.85 -14.04
CA CYS A 227 -21.42 -6.21 -14.06
C CYS A 227 -22.51 -7.21 -14.51
N PHE A 228 -23.66 -7.13 -13.86
CA PHE A 228 -24.82 -8.01 -14.10
C PHE A 228 -26.04 -7.16 -14.40
N GLU A 229 -26.64 -7.34 -15.57
CA GLU A 229 -27.85 -6.64 -16.00
C GLU A 229 -29.10 -7.50 -15.79
N GLY A 230 -29.98 -7.01 -14.96
CA GLY A 230 -31.25 -7.65 -14.64
C GLY A 230 -32.43 -7.14 -15.50
N GLN A 231 -33.58 -7.68 -15.22
CA GLN A 231 -34.87 -7.21 -15.75
C GLN A 231 -35.93 -7.39 -14.68
N SER A 232 -36.34 -6.28 -14.07
CA SER A 232 -37.37 -6.29 -13.04
C SER A 232 -38.75 -6.50 -13.66
N ILE A 233 -39.53 -7.40 -13.06
CA ILE A 233 -40.92 -7.65 -13.41
C ILE A 233 -41.69 -7.85 -12.10
N HIS A 234 -42.95 -7.48 -12.05
CA HIS A 234 -43.79 -7.77 -10.88
C HIS A 234 -43.72 -9.25 -10.53
N PRO A 235 -43.47 -9.65 -9.28
CA PRO A 235 -43.23 -11.05 -8.91
C PRO A 235 -44.35 -12.04 -9.37
N GLY A 236 -45.60 -11.58 -9.40
CA GLY A 236 -46.71 -12.38 -9.88
C GLY A 236 -46.66 -12.74 -11.37
N ASP A 237 -45.93 -11.96 -12.18
CA ASP A 237 -45.79 -12.11 -13.64
C ASP A 237 -44.36 -12.47 -14.06
N ALA A 238 -43.50 -12.81 -13.12
CA ALA A 238 -42.06 -12.91 -13.29
C ALA A 238 -41.62 -14.22 -14.01
N LYS A 239 -42.43 -15.25 -14.00
CA LYS A 239 -42.05 -16.57 -14.54
C LYS A 239 -41.65 -16.49 -16.03
N GLY A 240 -40.40 -16.84 -16.33
CA GLY A 240 -39.84 -16.83 -17.70
C GLY A 240 -39.61 -15.44 -18.28
N ARG A 241 -39.67 -14.36 -17.43
CA ARG A 241 -39.52 -12.95 -17.85
C ARG A 241 -38.58 -12.15 -16.98
N MET A 242 -38.57 -12.40 -15.67
CA MET A 242 -37.65 -11.70 -14.76
C MET A 242 -36.27 -12.27 -14.87
N VAL A 243 -35.27 -11.40 -14.90
CA VAL A 243 -33.86 -11.71 -14.64
C VAL A 243 -33.44 -10.88 -13.42
N ASN A 244 -33.02 -11.54 -12.36
CA ASN A 244 -32.59 -10.86 -11.14
C ASN A 244 -31.05 -10.81 -11.12
N ALA A 245 -30.48 -9.60 -11.23
CA ALA A 245 -29.04 -9.37 -11.27
C ALA A 245 -28.32 -9.87 -10.00
N GLY A 246 -28.94 -9.70 -8.83
CA GLY A 246 -28.39 -10.26 -7.59
C GLY A 246 -28.32 -11.78 -7.57
N ASN A 247 -29.28 -12.48 -8.20
CA ASN A 247 -29.20 -13.93 -8.35
C ASN A 247 -28.14 -14.34 -9.37
N LEU A 248 -27.96 -13.56 -10.45
CA LEU A 248 -26.88 -13.81 -11.42
C LEU A 248 -25.50 -13.68 -10.76
N PHE A 249 -25.32 -12.67 -9.90
CA PHE A 249 -24.10 -12.57 -9.09
C PHE A 249 -23.88 -13.82 -8.22
N CYS A 250 -24.92 -14.30 -7.53
CA CYS A 250 -24.80 -15.51 -6.71
C CYS A 250 -24.39 -16.73 -7.53
N ASP A 251 -25.01 -16.89 -8.71
CA ASP A 251 -24.68 -17.97 -9.64
C ASP A 251 -23.24 -17.85 -10.15
N PHE A 252 -22.80 -16.64 -10.52
CA PHE A 252 -21.43 -16.35 -10.94
C PHE A 252 -20.41 -16.69 -9.85
N ASN A 253 -20.61 -16.16 -8.65
CA ASN A 253 -19.71 -16.38 -7.51
C ASN A 253 -19.62 -17.87 -7.12
N ALA A 254 -20.66 -18.65 -7.38
CA ALA A 254 -20.67 -20.10 -7.16
C ALA A 254 -19.88 -20.90 -8.21
N LEU A 255 -19.59 -20.31 -9.39
CA LEU A 255 -18.75 -20.94 -10.41
C LEU A 255 -17.25 -20.78 -10.10
N LEU A 256 -16.87 -19.79 -9.27
CA LEU A 256 -15.49 -19.62 -8.85
C LEU A 256 -15.15 -20.61 -7.72
N PRO A 257 -13.94 -21.21 -7.73
CA PRO A 257 -13.53 -22.20 -6.74
C PRO A 257 -13.48 -21.61 -5.32
N TYR A 258 -14.41 -21.99 -4.46
CA TYR A 258 -14.47 -21.44 -3.10
C TYR A 258 -13.21 -21.71 -2.27
N VAL A 259 -12.48 -22.80 -2.55
CA VAL A 259 -11.21 -23.14 -1.90
C VAL A 259 -10.04 -22.25 -2.33
N GLN A 260 -10.23 -21.44 -3.36
CA GLN A 260 -9.27 -20.43 -3.81
C GLN A 260 -9.71 -19.03 -3.40
N ARG A 261 -10.25 -18.89 -2.21
CA ARG A 261 -10.49 -17.60 -1.55
C ARG A 261 -9.41 -17.35 -0.51
N PRO A 262 -9.09 -16.10 -0.15
CA PRO A 262 -8.07 -15.80 0.86
C PRO A 262 -8.22 -16.57 2.16
N GLU A 263 -9.46 -16.88 2.57
CA GLU A 263 -9.75 -17.61 3.80
C GLU A 263 -9.28 -19.07 3.79
N TYR A 264 -8.91 -19.61 2.63
CA TYR A 264 -8.51 -21.01 2.41
C TYR A 264 -7.16 -21.17 1.72
N THR A 265 -6.43 -20.07 1.49
CA THR A 265 -5.15 -20.07 0.78
C THR A 265 -4.04 -19.54 1.67
N GLU A 266 -2.81 -20.02 1.43
CA GLU A 266 -1.60 -19.59 2.15
C GLU A 266 -0.37 -19.58 1.23
N GLY A 267 0.70 -18.87 1.63
CA GLY A 267 1.98 -18.86 0.93
C GLY A 267 1.83 -18.45 -0.55
N TYR A 268 2.26 -19.30 -1.46
CA TYR A 268 2.24 -19.06 -2.92
C TYR A 268 0.92 -19.45 -3.60
N GLU A 269 -0.10 -19.79 -2.85
CA GLU A 269 -1.41 -20.12 -3.41
C GLU A 269 -2.13 -18.86 -3.87
N GLY A 270 -2.60 -18.85 -5.11
CA GLY A 270 -3.35 -17.74 -5.65
C GLY A 270 -4.84 -17.81 -5.32
N PHE A 271 -5.51 -16.67 -5.38
CA PHE A 271 -6.90 -16.55 -4.93
C PHE A 271 -7.78 -15.64 -5.79
N TYR A 272 -9.09 -15.75 -5.56
CA TYR A 272 -10.14 -14.79 -5.95
C TYR A 272 -10.70 -14.16 -4.68
N HIS A 273 -10.42 -12.89 -4.45
CA HIS A 273 -10.96 -12.15 -3.32
C HIS A 273 -12.13 -11.29 -3.77
N LEU A 274 -13.34 -11.61 -3.31
CA LEU A 274 -14.50 -10.73 -3.49
C LEU A 274 -14.35 -9.54 -2.53
N GLU A 275 -13.95 -8.40 -3.05
CA GLU A 275 -13.72 -7.20 -2.25
C GLU A 275 -15.02 -6.45 -1.97
N GLY A 276 -15.91 -6.40 -2.95
CA GLY A 276 -17.19 -5.71 -2.77
C GLY A 276 -18.26 -6.20 -3.73
N VAL A 277 -19.52 -6.03 -3.32
CA VAL A 277 -20.69 -6.29 -4.15
C VAL A 277 -21.80 -5.31 -3.83
N SER A 278 -22.41 -4.77 -4.86
CA SER A 278 -23.67 -4.03 -4.76
C SER A 278 -24.70 -4.68 -5.68
N ALA A 279 -25.90 -4.96 -5.19
CA ALA A 279 -26.87 -5.71 -5.97
C ALA A 279 -28.32 -5.24 -5.72
N THR A 280 -29.04 -5.11 -6.82
CA THR A 280 -30.49 -4.94 -6.89
C THR A 280 -31.09 -5.99 -7.83
N VAL A 281 -32.39 -5.91 -8.15
CA VAL A 281 -33.00 -6.77 -9.16
C VAL A 281 -32.51 -6.40 -10.56
N ASP A 282 -32.36 -5.10 -10.84
CA ASP A 282 -32.06 -4.60 -12.19
C ASP A 282 -30.57 -4.54 -12.49
N HIS A 283 -29.74 -4.38 -11.48
CA HIS A 283 -28.30 -4.24 -11.66
C HIS A 283 -27.54 -4.80 -10.46
N ALA A 284 -26.40 -5.45 -10.72
CA ALA A 284 -25.42 -5.79 -9.70
C ALA A 284 -24.01 -5.57 -10.25
N THR A 285 -23.09 -5.21 -9.35
CA THR A 285 -21.65 -5.08 -9.64
C THR A 285 -20.88 -5.78 -8.55
N ALA A 286 -19.91 -6.60 -8.92
CA ALA A 286 -18.99 -7.25 -8.01
C ALA A 286 -17.54 -6.95 -8.41
N ARG A 287 -16.69 -6.65 -7.44
CA ARG A 287 -15.27 -6.38 -7.63
C ARG A 287 -14.46 -7.51 -6.99
N TYR A 288 -13.57 -8.09 -7.77
CA TYR A 288 -12.67 -9.16 -7.35
C TYR A 288 -11.23 -8.74 -7.52
N ILE A 289 -10.41 -8.99 -6.52
CA ILE A 289 -8.95 -9.00 -6.64
C ILE A 289 -8.52 -10.43 -6.94
N VAL A 290 -7.76 -10.61 -8.00
CA VAL A 290 -7.22 -11.90 -8.43
C VAL A 290 -5.72 -11.86 -8.29
N ARG A 291 -5.14 -12.83 -7.57
CA ARG A 291 -3.70 -12.93 -7.38
C ARG A 291 -3.20 -14.35 -7.62
N ASP A 292 -2.00 -14.49 -8.16
CA ASP A 292 -1.25 -15.74 -8.17
C ASP A 292 0.25 -15.45 -8.41
N HIS A 293 1.14 -16.18 -7.76
CA HIS A 293 2.57 -16.06 -7.99
C HIS A 293 3.02 -16.69 -9.32
N ASP A 294 2.29 -17.71 -9.78
CA ASP A 294 2.53 -18.36 -11.07
C ASP A 294 1.73 -17.67 -12.18
N ALA A 295 2.43 -17.09 -13.16
CA ALA A 295 1.79 -16.35 -14.26
C ALA A 295 0.80 -17.21 -15.07
N ALA A 296 1.08 -18.51 -15.25
CA ALA A 296 0.17 -19.39 -16.00
C ALA A 296 -1.12 -19.70 -15.20
N LYS A 297 -0.99 -19.90 -13.89
CA LYS A 297 -2.15 -20.06 -13.00
C LYS A 297 -2.95 -18.77 -12.87
N PHE A 298 -2.26 -17.62 -12.83
CA PHE A 298 -2.89 -16.32 -12.84
C PHE A 298 -3.76 -16.14 -14.09
N GLN A 299 -3.21 -16.42 -15.29
CA GLN A 299 -3.98 -16.35 -16.53
C GLN A 299 -5.18 -17.30 -16.51
N GLN A 300 -5.01 -18.55 -16.02
CA GLN A 300 -6.11 -19.49 -15.85
C GLN A 300 -7.23 -18.96 -14.94
N LYS A 301 -6.87 -18.17 -13.92
CA LYS A 301 -7.87 -17.53 -13.05
C LYS A 301 -8.68 -16.48 -13.80
N LEU A 302 -8.01 -15.64 -14.60
CA LEU A 302 -8.69 -14.64 -15.42
C LEU A 302 -9.59 -15.32 -16.47
N ASP A 303 -9.07 -16.34 -17.16
CA ASP A 303 -9.83 -17.12 -18.15
C ASP A 303 -11.09 -17.76 -17.53
N LEU A 304 -11.03 -18.17 -16.26
CA LEU A 304 -12.19 -18.75 -15.57
C LEU A 304 -13.27 -17.71 -15.28
N ILE A 305 -12.89 -16.48 -14.92
CA ILE A 305 -13.84 -15.37 -14.75
C ILE A 305 -14.60 -15.11 -16.04
N ASP A 306 -13.90 -15.01 -17.17
CA ASP A 306 -14.50 -14.82 -18.49
C ASP A 306 -15.38 -16.02 -18.89
N ALA A 307 -14.92 -17.23 -18.62
CA ALA A 307 -15.70 -18.44 -18.89
C ALA A 307 -16.99 -18.51 -18.06
N ALA A 308 -16.95 -18.08 -16.80
CA ALA A 308 -18.11 -18.03 -15.93
C ALA A 308 -19.17 -17.04 -16.45
N ALA A 309 -18.73 -15.83 -16.85
CA ALA A 309 -19.61 -14.84 -17.47
C ALA A 309 -20.23 -15.36 -18.77
N SER A 310 -19.40 -15.93 -19.65
CA SER A 310 -19.83 -16.50 -20.91
C SER A 310 -20.85 -17.63 -20.71
N MET A 311 -20.65 -18.50 -19.73
CA MET A 311 -21.59 -19.58 -19.41
C MET A 311 -22.96 -19.06 -18.96
N LEU A 312 -22.99 -17.99 -18.15
CA LEU A 312 -24.24 -17.37 -17.72
C LEU A 312 -24.96 -16.71 -18.91
N ASN A 313 -24.24 -15.98 -19.75
CA ASN A 313 -24.78 -15.37 -20.96
C ASN A 313 -25.36 -16.42 -21.93
N GLN A 314 -24.67 -17.53 -22.13
CA GLN A 314 -25.18 -18.66 -22.90
C GLN A 314 -26.48 -19.23 -22.33
N ARG A 315 -26.55 -19.41 -21.00
CA ARG A 315 -27.76 -19.91 -20.32
C ARG A 315 -28.96 -18.97 -20.51
N LEU A 316 -28.70 -17.66 -20.56
CA LEU A 316 -29.73 -16.63 -20.72
C LEU A 316 -30.10 -16.42 -22.19
N GLY A 317 -29.24 -16.77 -23.14
CA GLY A 317 -29.42 -16.51 -24.56
C GLY A 317 -29.15 -15.06 -24.98
N GLU A 318 -28.60 -14.24 -24.09
CA GLU A 318 -28.26 -12.83 -24.30
C GLU A 318 -27.11 -12.43 -23.38
N GLU A 319 -26.40 -11.35 -23.72
CA GLU A 319 -25.34 -10.79 -22.92
C GLU A 319 -25.91 -9.95 -21.78
N ARG A 320 -25.72 -10.41 -20.56
CA ARG A 320 -26.14 -9.75 -19.32
C ARG A 320 -25.07 -9.73 -18.23
N VAL A 321 -23.97 -10.41 -18.48
CA VAL A 321 -22.81 -10.43 -17.59
C VAL A 321 -21.61 -9.99 -18.39
N THR A 322 -20.99 -8.88 -17.97
CA THR A 322 -19.78 -8.32 -18.58
C THR A 322 -18.65 -8.27 -17.57
N VAL A 323 -17.43 -8.43 -18.05
CA VAL A 323 -16.20 -8.42 -17.24
C VAL A 323 -15.27 -7.34 -17.77
N GLU A 324 -14.73 -6.54 -16.87
CA GLU A 324 -13.61 -5.63 -17.12
C GLU A 324 -12.46 -6.06 -16.23
N ILE A 325 -11.27 -6.25 -16.80
CA ILE A 325 -10.05 -6.61 -16.08
C ILE A 325 -9.05 -5.47 -16.24
N LYS A 326 -8.52 -5.02 -15.09
CA LYS A 326 -7.47 -4.00 -14.99
C LYS A 326 -6.21 -4.57 -14.37
#